data_e5946fa39f7b98e7fd954209f28d93b2
#
_entry.id   e5946fa39f7b98e7fd954209f28d93b2
#
_cell.length_a   1.000
_cell.length_b   1.000
_cell.length_c   1.000
_cell.angle_alpha   90.00
_cell.angle_beta   90.00
_cell.angle_gamma   90.00
#
_symmetry.space_group_name_H-M   'P 1'
#
loop_
_entity.id
_entity.type
_entity.pdbx_description
1 polymer ?
#
loop_
_entity_poly.entity_id
_entity_poly.type
_entity_poly.pdbx_seq_one_letter_code
_entity_poly.pdbx_strand_id
1 'polypeptide(L)'
;MADPVVTAAADFFAKDVPQPEAPSPAPAFDAPIVQPTAPVVQPPMPTQPEAAPIQPAVPRVSAENAVAFRSAPDEDGWISITAEPVEEKDINSLVAAAMEKPAVSEQAAATAPAEETEPVDRYEYQYPPIELFEKTQEESDPGAQEELKANAQKLVDTLESFGVRTRVLDISRGPSVTRYELQPMAGVKISRITSLADDIALNLAVADVRMEAPIPGKPAVGIEVPNHKKTAVSIRSIFESQSFLRMTSPLGIALGKDIAGVAQVTDLCKMPHLLIAGSTGSGKSVCVNSIIMSLLFRSSPEDVKLLLIDPKVVELAEYNGIPHLLMPVVTEPRKAAGALGSAVQEMERRYRLFAENNVRDIKSFNKLAAEQPELEKMPYIAIIIDELADLMMVVGKDVEDSICRIAQKARAAGMHLIVATQRPSVDVITGLIKANIPSRIAFAVSSQVDSRTILDGAGAEKLLGQGDMLFMPVGAPKPTRIQGTFVRDEEISRVLDFIKSSATVQYDEAMIEAMEKHAIQDGKKGGGGADAEEDAGSDPMFKQAVDVVIDAGQASTSLLQRRCKLGYARAARIMDEMEQKSIIGPYEGAKPRAVLISRQQWLEMQMNQPEE
;
A
#
# COMPACT_ATOMS: atom_id res chain seq x y z
N MET A 1 38.21 48.66 37.30
CA MET A 1 36.88 49.06 36.83
C MET A 1 36.31 47.89 36.14
N ALA A 2 35.49 47.12 36.83
CA ALA A 2 34.81 45.93 36.33
C ALA A 2 33.30 46.24 36.25
N ASP A 3 32.71 45.99 35.10
CA ASP A 3 31.30 46.26 34.81
C ASP A 3 30.36 45.36 35.62
N PRO A 4 29.25 45.89 36.16
CA PRO A 4 28.25 45.12 36.90
C PRO A 4 27.05 44.78 36.03
N VAL A 5 27.07 43.68 35.28
CA VAL A 5 25.89 43.17 34.50
C VAL A 5 25.69 41.65 34.62
N VAL A 6 26.25 40.97 35.60
CA VAL A 6 26.10 39.49 35.73
C VAL A 6 25.47 39.05 37.06
N THR A 7 24.66 39.89 37.74
CA THR A 7 24.05 39.51 39.03
C THR A 7 22.56 39.77 39.13
N ALA A 8 21.78 39.60 38.04
CA ALA A 8 20.34 39.84 38.07
C ALA A 8 19.49 38.71 37.41
N ALA A 9 20.01 37.48 37.32
CA ALA A 9 19.25 36.35 36.73
C ALA A 9 19.05 35.14 37.65
N ALA A 10 19.41 35.26 38.95
CA ALA A 10 19.33 34.13 39.90
C ALA A 10 18.12 34.17 40.86
N ASP A 11 17.33 35.27 40.90
CA ASP A 11 16.27 35.44 41.90
C ASP A 11 14.83 35.34 41.35
N PHE A 12 14.62 34.82 40.13
CA PHE A 12 13.27 34.76 39.53
C PHE A 12 12.64 33.36 39.50
N PHE A 13 13.28 32.31 40.04
CA PHE A 13 12.77 30.93 40.01
C PHE A 13 12.57 30.28 41.39
N ALA A 14 12.26 31.06 42.41
CA ALA A 14 11.92 30.51 43.73
C ALA A 14 10.62 31.09 44.24
N LYS A 15 9.47 30.70 43.69
CA LYS A 15 8.16 30.74 44.35
C LYS A 15 7.14 29.84 43.64
N ASP A 16 6.57 28.94 44.46
CA ASP A 16 5.28 28.27 44.32
C ASP A 16 5.14 27.21 43.22
N VAL A 17 5.67 26.01 43.48
CA VAL A 17 5.13 24.76 42.92
C VAL A 17 4.50 23.98 44.08
N PRO A 18 3.15 23.71 44.09
CA PRO A 18 2.53 22.84 45.07
C PRO A 18 2.96 21.39 44.83
N GLN A 19 3.40 20.71 45.88
CA GLN A 19 3.68 19.27 45.83
C GLN A 19 2.38 18.48 45.61
N PRO A 20 2.37 17.41 44.81
CA PRO A 20 1.22 16.52 44.70
C PRO A 20 1.08 15.69 45.98
N GLU A 21 -0.13 15.71 46.56
CA GLU A 21 -0.53 14.85 47.66
C GLU A 21 -0.46 13.38 47.25
N ALA A 22 0.01 12.53 48.16
CA ALA A 22 0.03 11.10 48.00
C ALA A 22 -1.40 10.50 47.96
N PRO A 23 -1.70 9.54 47.05
CA PRO A 23 -3.02 8.94 46.99
C PRO A 23 -3.33 8.12 48.22
N SER A 24 -4.51 8.33 48.82
CA SER A 24 -5.10 7.52 49.87
C SER A 24 -5.32 6.08 49.42
N PRO A 25 -5.19 5.09 50.30
CA PRO A 25 -5.41 3.67 49.96
C PRO A 25 -6.91 3.41 49.70
N ALA A 26 -7.19 2.74 48.59
CA ALA A 26 -8.52 2.28 48.20
C ALA A 26 -9.01 1.18 49.16
N PRO A 27 -10.34 1.08 49.44
CA PRO A 27 -10.91 0.05 50.30
C PRO A 27 -10.80 -1.33 49.65
N ALA A 28 -10.39 -2.30 50.46
CA ALA A 28 -10.31 -3.71 50.13
C ALA A 28 -11.72 -4.26 49.83
N PHE A 29 -11.94 -4.79 48.64
CA PHE A 29 -13.08 -5.63 48.33
C PHE A 29 -12.73 -7.08 48.64
N ASP A 30 -13.46 -7.67 49.58
CA ASP A 30 -13.46 -9.11 49.85
C ASP A 30 -14.03 -9.86 48.65
N ALA A 31 -13.20 -10.63 47.96
CA ALA A 31 -13.65 -11.60 46.99
C ALA A 31 -13.84 -12.98 47.63
N PRO A 32 -14.95 -13.69 47.40
CA PRO A 32 -15.17 -15.00 47.95
C PRO A 32 -14.22 -16.04 47.33
N ILE A 33 -13.61 -16.84 48.20
CA ILE A 33 -12.75 -17.98 47.87
C ILE A 33 -13.60 -19.06 47.19
N VAL A 34 -13.37 -19.29 45.88
CA VAL A 34 -13.94 -20.42 45.16
C VAL A 34 -12.96 -21.61 45.27
N GLN A 35 -13.43 -22.67 45.86
CA GLN A 35 -12.69 -23.95 45.94
C GLN A 35 -12.56 -24.60 44.56
N PRO A 36 -11.47 -25.31 44.24
CA PRO A 36 -11.29 -25.99 42.97
C PRO A 36 -12.21 -27.20 42.84
N THR A 37 -13.09 -27.18 41.86
CA THR A 37 -13.88 -28.35 41.45
C THR A 37 -13.06 -29.25 40.53
N ALA A 38 -13.29 -30.55 40.65
CA ALA A 38 -12.63 -31.66 40.02
C ALA A 38 -12.58 -31.62 38.48
N PRO A 39 -11.67 -32.37 37.81
CA PRO A 39 -11.44 -32.29 36.38
C PRO A 39 -12.62 -32.82 35.57
N VAL A 40 -13.05 -32.03 34.57
CA VAL A 40 -14.04 -32.43 33.58
C VAL A 40 -13.40 -33.41 32.60
N VAL A 41 -13.93 -34.63 32.55
CA VAL A 41 -13.59 -35.65 31.55
C VAL A 41 -14.11 -35.20 30.18
N GLN A 42 -13.22 -35.03 29.23
CA GLN A 42 -13.58 -34.79 27.82
C GLN A 42 -14.06 -36.10 27.16
N PRO A 43 -15.10 -36.06 26.32
CA PRO A 43 -15.51 -37.23 25.54
C PRO A 43 -14.47 -37.55 24.45
N PRO A 44 -14.30 -38.86 24.08
CA PRO A 44 -13.32 -39.27 23.08
C PRO A 44 -13.67 -38.77 21.67
N MET A 45 -12.67 -38.20 20.98
CA MET A 45 -12.76 -37.86 19.57
C MET A 45 -12.85 -39.10 18.69
N PRO A 46 -13.61 -39.08 17.59
CA PRO A 46 -13.69 -40.19 16.65
C PRO A 46 -12.35 -40.37 15.91
N THR A 47 -11.86 -41.60 15.90
CA THR A 47 -10.68 -42.04 15.16
C THR A 47 -10.90 -41.92 13.65
N GLN A 48 -10.03 -41.17 13.00
CA GLN A 48 -9.92 -41.15 11.53
C GLN A 48 -9.28 -42.46 11.04
N PRO A 49 -9.69 -42.98 9.87
CA PRO A 49 -9.07 -44.14 9.27
C PRO A 49 -7.66 -43.83 8.77
N GLU A 50 -6.78 -44.77 9.04
CA GLU A 50 -5.35 -44.79 8.68
C GLU A 50 -5.18 -44.72 7.15
N ALA A 51 -4.61 -43.60 6.65
CA ALA A 51 -4.28 -43.43 5.25
C ALA A 51 -2.93 -44.11 4.95
N ALA A 52 -2.89 -44.93 3.92
CA ALA A 52 -1.70 -45.58 3.41
C ALA A 52 -0.60 -44.58 3.05
N PRO A 53 0.71 -44.93 3.14
CA PRO A 53 1.80 -44.00 2.92
C PRO A 53 1.90 -43.59 1.45
N ILE A 54 1.72 -42.30 1.18
CA ILE A 54 1.98 -41.68 -0.11
C ILE A 54 3.49 -41.46 -0.22
N GLN A 55 4.14 -42.10 -1.16
CA GLN A 55 5.53 -41.83 -1.53
C GLN A 55 5.63 -40.42 -2.14
N PRO A 56 6.55 -39.55 -1.69
CA PRO A 56 6.75 -38.25 -2.30
C PRO A 56 7.34 -38.40 -3.70
N ALA A 57 6.67 -37.85 -4.71
CA ALA A 57 7.20 -37.69 -6.05
C ALA A 57 8.36 -36.68 -6.03
N VAL A 58 9.54 -37.14 -6.38
CA VAL A 58 10.75 -36.32 -6.51
C VAL A 58 10.65 -35.51 -7.82
N PRO A 59 10.74 -34.16 -7.79
CA PRO A 59 10.82 -33.37 -9.01
C PRO A 59 12.18 -33.62 -9.67
N ARG A 60 12.18 -34.00 -10.96
CA ARG A 60 13.38 -34.06 -11.79
C ARG A 60 13.93 -32.64 -11.97
N VAL A 61 15.05 -32.36 -11.31
CA VAL A 61 15.89 -31.20 -11.57
C VAL A 61 16.79 -31.53 -12.73
N SER A 62 16.77 -30.72 -13.80
CA SER A 62 17.68 -30.78 -14.93
C SER A 62 19.12 -30.55 -14.46
N ALA A 63 20.01 -31.44 -14.92
CA ALA A 63 21.41 -31.48 -14.51
C ALA A 63 22.24 -30.41 -15.23
N GLU A 64 22.31 -29.20 -14.66
CA GLU A 64 23.31 -28.20 -15.10
C GLU A 64 23.69 -27.24 -13.95
N ASN A 65 23.84 -27.70 -12.76
CA ASN A 65 24.58 -27.04 -11.65
C ASN A 65 24.64 -27.97 -10.44
N ALA A 66 25.04 -29.21 -10.64
CA ALA A 66 25.29 -30.15 -9.55
C ALA A 66 26.74 -29.99 -9.07
N VAL A 67 26.88 -29.37 -7.89
CA VAL A 67 28.11 -29.56 -7.10
C VAL A 67 28.13 -31.02 -6.68
N ALA A 68 29.13 -31.76 -7.19
CA ALA A 68 29.26 -33.20 -6.94
C ALA A 68 29.69 -33.44 -5.49
N PHE A 69 28.78 -33.86 -4.66
CA PHE A 69 29.08 -34.45 -3.35
C PHE A 69 29.47 -35.94 -3.60
N ARG A 70 30.71 -36.30 -3.37
CA ARG A 70 31.13 -37.71 -3.28
C ARG A 70 31.03 -38.13 -1.81
N SER A 71 30.02 -38.92 -1.49
CA SER A 71 29.93 -39.64 -0.22
C SER A 71 30.29 -41.11 -0.47
N ALA A 72 31.32 -41.61 0.17
CA ALA A 72 31.58 -43.05 0.31
C ALA A 72 31.44 -43.36 1.81
N PRO A 73 30.64 -44.38 2.22
CA PRO A 73 30.59 -44.82 3.60
C PRO A 73 31.87 -45.57 3.94
N ASP A 74 32.36 -45.36 5.18
CA ASP A 74 33.45 -46.16 5.76
C ASP A 74 32.95 -47.53 6.23
N GLU A 75 33.88 -48.40 6.62
CA GLU A 75 33.57 -49.80 6.98
C GLU A 75 32.62 -49.96 8.20
N ASP A 76 32.31 -48.88 8.92
CA ASP A 76 31.41 -48.83 10.07
C ASP A 76 30.06 -48.18 9.78
N GLY A 77 29.79 -47.77 8.50
CA GLY A 77 28.50 -47.26 8.07
C GLY A 77 28.23 -45.80 8.44
N TRP A 78 29.19 -45.00 8.87
CA TRP A 78 29.07 -43.59 9.15
C TRP A 78 29.43 -42.73 7.94
N ILE A 79 28.60 -41.73 7.64
CA ILE A 79 28.85 -40.76 6.57
C ILE A 79 29.58 -39.56 7.17
N SER A 80 30.88 -39.45 6.95
CA SER A 80 31.66 -38.27 7.30
C SER A 80 31.54 -37.22 6.20
N ILE A 81 30.92 -36.09 6.46
CA ILE A 81 30.89 -34.91 5.59
C ILE A 81 32.15 -34.10 5.90
N THR A 82 33.20 -34.29 5.13
CA THR A 82 34.37 -33.40 5.13
C THR A 82 34.07 -32.21 4.21
N ALA A 83 33.88 -31.05 4.81
CA ALA A 83 33.89 -29.81 4.07
C ALA A 83 35.34 -29.53 3.61
N GLU A 84 35.56 -29.45 2.31
CA GLU A 84 36.82 -28.90 1.77
C GLU A 84 37.00 -27.47 2.29
N PRO A 85 38.23 -27.08 2.67
CA PRO A 85 38.50 -25.73 3.12
C PRO A 85 38.19 -24.74 1.99
N VAL A 86 37.21 -23.89 2.19
CA VAL A 86 36.94 -22.75 1.32
C VAL A 86 38.21 -21.89 1.32
N GLU A 87 38.82 -21.69 0.15
CA GLU A 87 39.97 -20.82 -0.01
C GLU A 87 39.72 -19.48 0.65
N GLU A 88 40.62 -19.03 1.50
CA GLU A 88 40.58 -17.73 2.13
C GLU A 88 40.69 -16.64 1.03
N LYS A 89 39.58 -16.05 0.66
CA LYS A 89 39.59 -14.87 -0.21
C LYS A 89 40.12 -13.69 0.57
N ASP A 90 41.21 -13.09 0.13
CA ASP A 90 41.73 -11.84 0.68
C ASP A 90 40.71 -10.72 0.43
N ILE A 91 40.63 -9.75 1.38
CA ILE A 91 39.77 -8.54 1.29
C ILE A 91 39.99 -7.83 -0.06
N ASN A 92 41.21 -7.81 -0.58
CA ASN A 92 41.50 -7.21 -1.88
C ASN A 92 40.77 -7.89 -3.05
N SER A 93 40.66 -9.22 -3.03
CA SER A 93 39.93 -9.98 -4.08
C SER A 93 38.41 -9.76 -3.99
N LEU A 94 37.86 -9.63 -2.77
CA LEU A 94 36.45 -9.35 -2.56
C LEU A 94 36.10 -7.92 -3.00
N VAL A 95 36.99 -6.95 -2.76
CA VAL A 95 36.80 -5.56 -3.21
C VAL A 95 36.86 -5.48 -4.73
N ALA A 96 37.80 -6.19 -5.38
CA ALA A 96 37.87 -6.26 -6.84
C ALA A 96 36.58 -6.83 -7.45
N ALA A 97 36.04 -7.93 -6.89
CA ALA A 97 34.79 -8.53 -7.32
C ALA A 97 33.57 -7.59 -7.11
N ALA A 98 33.57 -6.78 -6.05
CA ALA A 98 32.51 -5.80 -5.78
C ALA A 98 32.51 -4.60 -6.75
N MET A 99 33.63 -4.35 -7.44
CA MET A 99 33.80 -3.29 -8.45
C MET A 99 33.59 -3.79 -9.87
N GLU A 100 33.69 -5.12 -10.13
CA GLU A 100 33.37 -5.71 -11.43
C GLU A 100 31.86 -5.78 -11.62
N LYS A 101 31.32 -4.99 -12.53
CA LYS A 101 29.94 -5.10 -12.98
C LYS A 101 29.78 -6.40 -13.78
N PRO A 102 28.61 -7.08 -13.70
CA PRO A 102 28.31 -8.15 -14.62
C PRO A 102 28.29 -7.59 -16.05
N ALA A 103 29.25 -7.95 -16.86
CA ALA A 103 29.33 -7.56 -18.26
C ALA A 103 28.14 -8.15 -19.01
N VAL A 104 27.20 -7.29 -19.42
CA VAL A 104 26.12 -7.65 -20.33
C VAL A 104 26.73 -7.70 -21.74
N SER A 105 26.83 -8.90 -22.32
CA SER A 105 27.26 -9.06 -23.71
C SER A 105 26.20 -8.44 -24.64
N GLU A 106 26.56 -7.37 -25.32
CA GLU A 106 25.82 -6.85 -26.48
C GLU A 106 25.88 -7.87 -27.61
N GLN A 107 24.78 -8.58 -27.86
CA GLN A 107 24.54 -9.22 -29.14
C GLN A 107 23.25 -8.71 -29.74
N ALA A 108 23.39 -8.13 -30.90
CA ALA A 108 22.38 -7.45 -31.70
C ALA A 108 21.15 -8.31 -32.00
N ALA A 109 19.96 -7.73 -31.80
CA ALA A 109 18.71 -8.28 -32.30
C ALA A 109 18.59 -8.00 -33.82
N ALA A 110 18.49 -9.08 -34.59
CA ALA A 110 18.16 -9.04 -36.00
C ALA A 110 16.62 -8.86 -36.15
N THR A 111 16.26 -7.88 -36.94
CA THR A 111 14.90 -7.57 -37.39
C THR A 111 14.33 -8.67 -38.28
N ALA A 112 13.12 -9.15 -37.99
CA ALA A 112 12.29 -9.91 -38.92
C ALA A 112 11.24 -8.96 -39.56
N PRO A 113 10.88 -9.15 -40.85
CA PRO A 113 10.00 -8.22 -41.52
C PRO A 113 8.53 -8.44 -41.16
N ALA A 114 7.81 -7.33 -41.01
CA ALA A 114 6.38 -7.30 -40.78
C ALA A 114 5.61 -7.50 -42.10
N GLU A 115 4.58 -8.35 -42.06
CA GLU A 115 3.56 -8.44 -43.12
C GLU A 115 2.58 -7.27 -42.98
N GLU A 116 2.40 -6.55 -44.10
CA GLU A 116 1.45 -5.44 -44.23
C GLU A 116 0.01 -6.00 -44.33
N THR A 117 -0.84 -5.63 -43.37
CA THR A 117 -2.31 -5.71 -43.51
C THR A 117 -2.88 -4.30 -43.49
N GLU A 118 -3.82 -4.02 -44.40
CA GLU A 118 -4.40 -2.69 -44.70
C GLU A 118 -5.09 -2.02 -43.50
N PRO A 119 -5.14 -0.67 -43.44
CA PRO A 119 -5.49 0.07 -42.23
C PRO A 119 -7.02 0.15 -42.04
N VAL A 120 -7.49 -0.41 -40.96
CA VAL A 120 -8.67 0.10 -40.27
C VAL A 120 -8.20 1.32 -39.47
N ASP A 121 -8.88 2.44 -39.59
CA ASP A 121 -8.59 3.72 -38.94
C ASP A 121 -8.73 3.58 -37.40
N ARG A 122 -7.83 2.81 -36.79
CA ARG A 122 -7.64 2.71 -35.34
C ARG A 122 -6.57 3.72 -34.99
N TYR A 123 -6.91 4.69 -34.17
CA TYR A 123 -5.95 5.57 -33.51
C TYR A 123 -4.90 4.69 -32.81
N GLU A 124 -3.76 4.51 -33.47
CA GLU A 124 -2.68 3.69 -32.93
C GLU A 124 -1.99 4.50 -31.82
N TYR A 125 -2.17 4.04 -30.58
CA TYR A 125 -1.54 4.68 -29.43
C TYR A 125 -0.02 4.68 -29.60
N GLN A 126 0.59 5.86 -29.52
CA GLN A 126 2.05 6.01 -29.60
C GLN A 126 2.65 5.89 -28.20
N TYR A 127 3.51 4.89 -28.02
CA TYR A 127 4.23 4.71 -26.76
C TYR A 127 5.28 5.81 -26.57
N PRO A 128 5.45 6.34 -25.34
CA PRO A 128 6.49 7.31 -25.05
C PRO A 128 7.88 6.76 -25.37
N PRO A 129 8.68 7.44 -26.19
CA PRO A 129 10.05 6.97 -26.49
C PRO A 129 10.95 7.11 -25.28
N ILE A 130 11.95 6.21 -25.17
CA ILE A 130 12.88 6.16 -24.03
C ILE A 130 13.73 7.42 -23.88
N GLU A 131 13.90 8.18 -24.96
CA GLU A 131 14.66 9.43 -25.03
C GLU A 131 14.05 10.56 -24.19
N LEU A 132 12.77 10.45 -23.81
CA LEU A 132 12.11 11.40 -22.91
C LEU A 132 12.67 11.33 -21.49
N PHE A 133 13.28 10.19 -21.14
CA PHE A 133 13.96 10.00 -19.87
C PHE A 133 15.47 10.23 -20.02
N GLU A 134 16.07 10.91 -19.06
CA GLU A 134 17.48 11.26 -19.12
C GLU A 134 18.39 10.05 -18.87
N LYS A 135 19.45 9.95 -19.65
CA LYS A 135 20.47 8.94 -19.45
C LYS A 135 21.41 9.41 -18.34
N THR A 136 21.38 8.73 -17.20
CA THR A 136 22.32 9.00 -16.11
C THR A 136 23.74 8.59 -16.54
N GLN A 137 24.68 9.53 -16.51
CA GLN A 137 26.08 9.18 -16.65
C GLN A 137 26.52 8.50 -15.35
N GLU A 138 27.05 7.29 -15.46
CA GLU A 138 27.66 6.63 -14.31
C GLU A 138 28.97 7.36 -13.99
N GLU A 139 28.93 8.19 -12.98
CA GLU A 139 30.15 8.83 -12.45
C GLU A 139 31.04 7.74 -11.82
N SER A 140 32.24 7.56 -12.37
CA SER A 140 33.25 6.74 -11.72
C SER A 140 33.63 7.37 -10.38
N ASP A 141 33.61 6.57 -9.32
CA ASP A 141 34.04 6.98 -7.99
C ASP A 141 35.43 6.40 -7.73
N PRO A 142 36.52 7.16 -8.02
CA PRO A 142 37.87 6.66 -7.91
C PRO A 142 38.29 6.32 -6.47
N GLY A 143 37.61 6.87 -5.47
CA GLY A 143 37.86 6.57 -4.04
C GLY A 143 37.12 5.34 -3.51
N ALA A 144 36.21 4.77 -4.29
CA ALA A 144 35.33 3.69 -3.82
C ALA A 144 36.09 2.44 -3.35
N GLN A 145 37.15 2.04 -4.04
CA GLN A 145 37.94 0.86 -3.63
C GLN A 145 38.63 1.07 -2.28
N GLU A 146 39.17 2.25 -2.06
CA GLU A 146 39.83 2.58 -0.79
C GLU A 146 38.82 2.66 0.35
N GLU A 147 37.63 3.24 0.10
CA GLU A 147 36.53 3.27 1.07
C GLU A 147 36.08 1.85 1.45
N LEU A 148 35.88 0.98 0.47
CA LEU A 148 35.47 -0.41 0.71
C LEU A 148 36.46 -1.18 1.58
N LYS A 149 37.78 -1.05 1.29
CA LYS A 149 38.85 -1.68 2.07
C LYS A 149 38.91 -1.12 3.49
N ALA A 150 38.90 0.21 3.62
CA ALA A 150 38.98 0.88 4.91
C ALA A 150 37.79 0.50 5.81
N ASN A 151 36.57 0.50 5.27
CA ASN A 151 35.38 0.13 6.00
C ASN A 151 35.35 -1.37 6.38
N ALA A 152 35.78 -2.28 5.48
CA ALA A 152 35.90 -3.69 5.79
C ALA A 152 36.88 -3.95 6.95
N GLN A 153 38.04 -3.31 6.92
CA GLN A 153 39.02 -3.44 8.00
C GLN A 153 38.51 -2.86 9.32
N LYS A 154 37.95 -1.65 9.29
CA LYS A 154 37.35 -1.03 10.49
C LYS A 154 36.24 -1.87 11.11
N LEU A 155 35.38 -2.52 10.29
CA LEU A 155 34.35 -3.43 10.78
C LEU A 155 34.94 -4.62 11.54
N VAL A 156 35.96 -5.27 10.97
CA VAL A 156 36.63 -6.40 11.61
C VAL A 156 37.30 -5.96 12.92
N ASP A 157 38.08 -4.87 12.88
CA ASP A 157 38.79 -4.34 14.06
C ASP A 157 37.83 -3.92 15.18
N THR A 158 36.71 -3.27 14.81
CA THR A 158 35.68 -2.86 15.77
C THR A 158 35.06 -4.10 16.45
N LEU A 159 34.63 -5.09 15.69
CA LEU A 159 34.05 -6.31 16.24
C LEU A 159 35.06 -7.08 17.10
N GLU A 160 36.33 -7.16 16.69
CA GLU A 160 37.39 -7.81 17.46
C GLU A 160 37.67 -7.09 18.80
N SER A 161 37.64 -5.77 18.83
CA SER A 161 37.80 -4.98 20.06
C SER A 161 36.73 -5.29 21.11
N PHE A 162 35.50 -5.66 20.66
CA PHE A 162 34.43 -6.15 21.54
C PHE A 162 34.48 -7.68 21.76
N GLY A 163 35.57 -8.34 21.34
CA GLY A 163 35.77 -9.78 21.49
C GLY A 163 34.88 -10.64 20.59
N VAL A 164 34.43 -10.07 19.47
CA VAL A 164 33.64 -10.75 18.43
C VAL A 164 34.52 -10.97 17.21
N ARG A 165 35.07 -12.19 17.06
CA ARG A 165 35.88 -12.53 15.89
C ARG A 165 35.00 -12.87 14.71
N THR A 166 35.27 -12.22 13.57
CA THR A 166 34.54 -12.42 12.32
C THR A 166 35.50 -12.47 11.13
N ARG A 167 35.01 -13.04 10.02
CA ARG A 167 35.72 -13.06 8.74
C ARG A 167 34.81 -12.43 7.67
N VAL A 168 35.35 -11.57 6.82
CA VAL A 168 34.64 -11.03 5.65
C VAL A 168 34.51 -12.12 4.61
N LEU A 169 33.28 -12.44 4.18
CA LEU A 169 33.00 -13.43 3.14
C LEU A 169 32.78 -12.77 1.78
N ASP A 170 32.06 -11.63 1.76
CA ASP A 170 31.67 -10.95 0.54
C ASP A 170 31.43 -9.46 0.81
N ILE A 171 31.56 -8.64 -0.23
CA ILE A 171 31.27 -7.21 -0.21
C ILE A 171 30.44 -6.90 -1.45
N SER A 172 29.22 -6.39 -1.24
CA SER A 172 28.31 -6.00 -2.32
C SER A 172 28.06 -4.49 -2.24
N ARG A 173 28.47 -3.73 -3.26
CA ARG A 173 28.27 -2.28 -3.33
C ARG A 173 27.02 -1.97 -4.16
N GLY A 174 26.00 -1.41 -3.51
CA GLY A 174 24.82 -0.88 -4.16
C GLY A 174 24.86 0.63 -4.38
N PRO A 175 23.76 1.20 -4.90
CA PRO A 175 23.69 2.63 -5.19
C PRO A 175 23.81 3.54 -3.96
N SER A 176 23.27 3.13 -2.83
CA SER A 176 23.18 3.95 -1.61
C SER A 176 23.87 3.33 -0.41
N VAL A 177 24.03 2.02 -0.38
CA VAL A 177 24.65 1.26 0.70
C VAL A 177 25.58 0.20 0.18
N THR A 178 26.58 -0.15 0.99
CA THR A 178 27.45 -1.31 0.79
C THR A 178 27.13 -2.35 1.86
N ARG A 179 26.90 -3.59 1.46
CA ARG A 179 26.75 -4.72 2.37
C ARG A 179 28.07 -5.45 2.53
N TYR A 180 28.51 -5.59 3.77
CA TYR A 180 29.62 -6.42 4.20
C TYR A 180 29.06 -7.71 4.81
N GLU A 181 29.34 -8.85 4.19
CA GLU A 181 28.91 -10.16 4.70
C GLU A 181 30.01 -10.74 5.61
N LEU A 182 29.68 -10.84 6.89
CA LEU A 182 30.63 -11.28 7.92
C LEU A 182 30.21 -12.65 8.46
N GLN A 183 31.13 -13.60 8.47
CA GLN A 183 30.95 -14.90 9.12
C GLN A 183 31.48 -14.84 10.55
N PRO A 184 30.61 -15.01 11.57
CA PRO A 184 31.10 -15.14 12.94
C PRO A 184 31.89 -16.43 13.13
N MET A 185 32.95 -16.39 13.93
CA MET A 185 33.67 -17.59 14.33
C MET A 185 32.83 -18.46 15.26
N ALA A 186 33.19 -19.74 15.37
CA ALA A 186 32.46 -20.69 16.20
C ALA A 186 32.34 -20.19 17.66
N GLY A 187 31.12 -20.31 18.23
CA GLY A 187 30.81 -19.87 19.59
C GLY A 187 30.35 -18.42 19.74
N VAL A 188 30.37 -17.61 18.68
CA VAL A 188 29.86 -16.25 18.70
C VAL A 188 28.33 -16.26 18.49
N LYS A 189 27.58 -15.67 19.43
CA LYS A 189 26.13 -15.51 19.32
C LYS A 189 25.81 -14.32 18.39
N ILE A 190 24.85 -14.50 17.48
CA ILE A 190 24.39 -13.44 16.53
C ILE A 190 23.95 -12.19 17.30
N SER A 191 23.22 -12.34 18.41
CA SER A 191 22.75 -11.21 19.22
C SER A 191 23.89 -10.31 19.73
N ARG A 192 25.10 -10.86 19.93
CA ARG A 192 26.27 -10.07 20.33
C ARG A 192 26.76 -9.17 19.21
N ILE A 193 26.56 -9.57 17.96
CA ILE A 193 26.91 -8.72 16.80
C ILE A 193 25.83 -7.65 16.60
N THR A 194 24.55 -8.06 16.64
CA THR A 194 23.44 -7.11 16.39
C THR A 194 23.29 -6.04 17.46
N SER A 195 23.76 -6.29 18.70
CA SER A 195 23.78 -5.27 19.75
C SER A 195 24.86 -4.22 19.59
N LEU A 196 25.86 -4.42 18.71
CA LEU A 196 26.94 -3.49 18.44
C LEU A 196 26.68 -2.54 17.27
N ALA A 197 25.42 -2.43 16.80
CA ALA A 197 25.08 -1.60 15.64
C ALA A 197 25.50 -0.14 15.84
N ASP A 198 25.19 0.45 17.00
CA ASP A 198 25.50 1.84 17.32
C ASP A 198 27.02 2.06 17.49
N ASP A 199 27.74 1.11 18.07
CA ASP A 199 29.20 1.16 18.22
C ASP A 199 29.90 1.09 16.84
N ILE A 200 29.37 0.27 15.94
CA ILE A 200 29.87 0.16 14.56
C ILE A 200 29.59 1.46 13.80
N ALA A 201 28.38 2.00 13.90
CA ALA A 201 28.03 3.27 13.27
C ALA A 201 28.95 4.42 13.73
N LEU A 202 29.24 4.49 15.03
CA LEU A 202 30.15 5.46 15.63
C LEU A 202 31.58 5.31 15.05
N ASN A 203 32.12 4.08 15.02
CA ASN A 203 33.49 3.83 14.53
C ASN A 203 33.63 4.10 13.02
N LEU A 204 32.59 3.83 12.23
CA LEU A 204 32.54 4.13 10.80
C LEU A 204 32.22 5.60 10.49
N ALA A 205 31.88 6.39 11.51
CA ALA A 205 31.42 7.77 11.39
C ALA A 205 30.20 7.94 10.45
N VAL A 206 29.25 7.00 10.52
CA VAL A 206 27.98 7.03 9.77
C VAL A 206 26.81 7.22 10.74
N ALA A 207 25.68 7.73 10.23
CA ALA A 207 24.52 8.00 11.07
C ALA A 207 23.92 6.74 11.68
N ASP A 208 23.87 5.66 10.92
CA ASP A 208 23.32 4.36 11.34
C ASP A 208 23.81 3.24 10.43
N VAL A 209 23.75 1.99 10.90
CA VAL A 209 23.97 0.79 10.12
C VAL A 209 22.79 -0.16 10.27
N ARG A 210 22.39 -0.83 9.18
CA ARG A 210 21.36 -1.85 9.23
C ARG A 210 21.99 -3.23 9.22
N MET A 211 21.52 -4.10 10.10
CA MET A 211 22.01 -5.48 10.16
C MET A 211 20.96 -6.48 9.67
N GLU A 212 21.36 -7.36 8.77
CA GLU A 212 20.59 -8.53 8.36
C GLU A 212 21.22 -9.79 8.94
N ALA A 213 20.61 -10.34 9.98
CA ALA A 213 21.17 -11.43 10.74
C ALA A 213 20.10 -12.51 11.06
N PRO A 214 20.25 -13.75 10.54
CA PRO A 214 21.18 -14.18 9.50
C PRO A 214 20.75 -13.76 8.10
N ILE A 215 21.70 -13.75 7.16
CA ILE A 215 21.39 -13.63 5.72
C ILE A 215 20.70 -14.92 5.26
N PRO A 216 19.58 -14.87 4.53
CA PRO A 216 18.91 -16.06 4.03
C PRO A 216 19.85 -16.90 3.13
N GLY A 217 19.97 -18.18 3.46
CA GLY A 217 20.79 -19.13 2.67
C GLY A 217 22.31 -19.04 2.87
N LYS A 218 22.80 -18.12 3.74
CA LYS A 218 24.24 -17.97 4.03
C LYS A 218 24.51 -18.04 5.55
N PRO A 219 25.61 -18.67 6.01
CA PRO A 219 26.02 -18.65 7.42
C PRO A 219 26.74 -17.34 7.76
N ALA A 220 26.11 -16.21 7.47
CA ALA A 220 26.70 -14.89 7.59
C ALA A 220 25.72 -13.86 8.14
N VAL A 221 26.27 -12.76 8.66
CA VAL A 221 25.58 -11.55 9.06
C VAL A 221 25.93 -10.46 8.04
N GLY A 222 24.95 -9.81 7.46
CA GLY A 222 25.12 -8.65 6.59
C GLY A 222 25.09 -7.36 7.39
N ILE A 223 26.11 -6.54 7.26
CA ILE A 223 26.16 -5.18 7.79
C ILE A 223 26.08 -4.22 6.61
N GLU A 224 25.01 -3.46 6.55
CA GLU A 224 24.74 -2.50 5.48
C GLU A 224 25.18 -1.11 5.96
N VAL A 225 26.22 -0.59 5.32
CA VAL A 225 26.87 0.70 5.63
C VAL A 225 26.51 1.70 4.55
N PRO A 226 26.03 2.90 4.88
CA PRO A 226 25.78 3.96 3.91
C PRO A 226 27.04 4.33 3.12
N ASN A 227 26.91 4.47 1.79
CA ASN A 227 27.98 4.96 0.95
C ASN A 227 28.22 6.45 1.19
N HIS A 228 29.46 6.89 1.12
CA HIS A 228 29.80 8.31 1.18
C HIS A 228 29.14 9.08 0.02
N LYS A 229 29.29 8.55 -1.20
CA LYS A 229 28.65 9.06 -2.39
C LYS A 229 27.49 8.14 -2.77
N LYS A 230 26.26 8.67 -2.67
CA LYS A 230 25.05 7.96 -3.11
C LYS A 230 24.81 8.22 -4.59
N THR A 231 24.39 7.21 -5.33
CA THR A 231 24.07 7.31 -6.76
C THR A 231 22.55 7.17 -6.94
N ALA A 232 21.92 8.15 -7.59
CA ALA A 232 20.52 8.06 -7.94
C ALA A 232 20.29 6.97 -9.01
N VAL A 233 19.22 6.19 -8.85
CA VAL A 233 18.83 5.16 -9.82
C VAL A 233 17.83 5.76 -10.80
N SER A 234 18.26 6.12 -12.00
CA SER A 234 17.37 6.62 -13.04
C SER A 234 16.36 5.54 -13.44
N ILE A 235 15.10 5.93 -13.65
CA ILE A 235 14.05 5.04 -14.15
C ILE A 235 14.43 4.47 -15.52
N ARG A 236 15.08 5.26 -16.39
CA ARG A 236 15.60 4.81 -17.69
C ARG A 236 16.53 3.61 -17.55
N SER A 237 17.43 3.60 -16.56
CA SER A 237 18.35 2.48 -16.35
C SER A 237 17.64 1.16 -16.02
N ILE A 238 16.43 1.22 -15.45
CA ILE A 238 15.60 0.05 -15.20
C ILE A 238 14.81 -0.33 -16.45
N PHE A 239 14.27 0.63 -17.20
CA PHE A 239 13.57 0.36 -18.47
C PHE A 239 14.48 -0.32 -19.50
N GLU A 240 15.75 0.07 -19.58
CA GLU A 240 16.78 -0.54 -20.45
C GLU A 240 17.28 -1.90 -19.91
N SER A 241 16.94 -2.29 -18.67
CA SER A 241 17.41 -3.56 -18.09
C SER A 241 16.77 -4.78 -18.74
N GLN A 242 17.53 -5.88 -18.84
CA GLN A 242 17.02 -7.16 -19.34
C GLN A 242 15.81 -7.68 -18.55
N SER A 243 15.75 -7.40 -17.25
CA SER A 243 14.64 -7.81 -16.39
C SER A 243 13.34 -7.12 -16.80
N PHE A 244 13.38 -5.85 -17.16
CA PHE A 244 12.20 -5.08 -17.59
C PHE A 244 11.82 -5.43 -19.03
N LEU A 245 12.78 -5.54 -19.95
CA LEU A 245 12.54 -5.85 -21.36
C LEU A 245 11.90 -7.24 -21.57
N ARG A 246 12.31 -8.23 -20.77
CA ARG A 246 11.74 -9.59 -20.83
C ARG A 246 10.37 -9.73 -20.18
N MET A 247 9.88 -8.71 -19.50
CA MET A 247 8.57 -8.75 -18.87
C MET A 247 7.47 -8.63 -19.93
N THR A 248 6.55 -9.58 -19.97
CA THR A 248 5.43 -9.61 -20.93
C THR A 248 4.14 -9.03 -20.38
N SER A 249 4.06 -8.82 -19.07
CA SER A 249 2.86 -8.28 -18.43
C SER A 249 2.67 -6.79 -18.73
N PRO A 250 1.47 -6.32 -19.06
CA PRO A 250 1.19 -4.89 -19.20
C PRO A 250 1.29 -4.13 -17.88
N LEU A 251 1.22 -4.82 -16.75
CA LEU A 251 1.31 -4.25 -15.40
C LEU A 251 2.70 -4.40 -14.77
N GLY A 252 3.73 -4.44 -15.61
CA GLY A 252 5.13 -4.45 -15.16
C GLY A 252 5.57 -3.09 -14.64
N ILE A 253 6.17 -3.05 -13.44
CA ILE A 253 6.64 -1.82 -12.80
C ILE A 253 8.13 -1.90 -12.45
N ALA A 254 8.82 -0.78 -12.64
CA ALA A 254 10.21 -0.59 -12.26
C ALA A 254 10.28 -0.16 -10.78
N LEU A 255 10.96 -0.95 -9.94
CA LEU A 255 11.13 -0.61 -8.53
C LEU A 255 12.44 0.13 -8.27
N GLY A 256 13.56 -0.34 -8.83
CA GLY A 256 14.86 0.23 -8.56
C GLY A 256 16.00 -0.76 -8.71
N LYS A 257 17.07 -0.58 -7.93
CA LYS A 257 18.21 -1.51 -7.83
C LYS A 257 18.36 -2.00 -6.39
N ASP A 258 18.66 -3.30 -6.25
CA ASP A 258 18.99 -3.86 -4.94
C ASP A 258 20.41 -3.46 -4.48
N ILE A 259 20.81 -3.99 -3.33
CA ILE A 259 22.14 -3.74 -2.75
C ILE A 259 23.30 -4.34 -3.53
N ALA A 260 23.05 -5.20 -4.52
CA ALA A 260 24.04 -5.70 -5.46
C ALA A 260 24.04 -4.91 -6.79
N GLY A 261 23.20 -3.87 -6.89
CA GLY A 261 23.05 -3.07 -8.11
C GLY A 261 22.19 -3.73 -9.20
N VAL A 262 21.54 -4.87 -8.89
CA VAL A 262 20.69 -5.59 -9.83
C VAL A 262 19.33 -4.90 -9.95
N ALA A 263 18.86 -4.71 -11.18
CA ALA A 263 17.55 -4.11 -11.46
C ALA A 263 16.41 -4.97 -10.92
N GLN A 264 15.57 -4.36 -10.08
CA GLN A 264 14.38 -4.96 -9.47
C GLN A 264 13.14 -4.45 -10.15
N VAL A 265 12.38 -5.39 -10.72
CA VAL A 265 11.12 -5.15 -11.40
C VAL A 265 10.07 -6.10 -10.84
N THR A 266 8.82 -5.71 -10.86
CA THR A 266 7.72 -6.56 -10.39
C THR A 266 6.48 -6.41 -11.27
N ASP A 267 5.51 -7.29 -11.08
CA ASP A 267 4.29 -7.38 -11.88
C ASP A 267 3.07 -7.33 -10.94
N LEU A 268 2.22 -6.34 -11.12
CA LEU A 268 0.99 -6.20 -10.32
C LEU A 268 0.04 -7.40 -10.50
N CYS A 269 0.08 -8.11 -11.63
CA CYS A 269 -0.69 -9.36 -11.78
C CYS A 269 -0.25 -10.45 -10.77
N LYS A 270 1.06 -10.47 -10.43
CA LYS A 270 1.63 -11.40 -9.45
C LYS A 270 1.49 -10.87 -8.01
N MET A 271 1.49 -9.56 -7.87
CA MET A 271 1.38 -8.81 -6.63
C MET A 271 0.14 -7.89 -6.71
N PRO A 272 -1.07 -8.44 -6.57
CA PRO A 272 -2.30 -7.76 -7.02
C PRO A 272 -2.58 -6.43 -6.33
N HIS A 273 -2.14 -6.28 -5.09
CA HIS A 273 -2.34 -5.07 -4.31
C HIS A 273 -1.05 -4.73 -3.56
N LEU A 274 -0.74 -3.45 -3.49
CA LEU A 274 0.49 -2.91 -2.92
C LEU A 274 0.18 -1.79 -1.93
N LEU A 275 0.73 -1.91 -0.72
CA LEU A 275 0.74 -0.85 0.28
C LEU A 275 2.10 -0.16 0.27
N ILE A 276 2.12 1.16 0.17
CA ILE A 276 3.33 1.98 0.18
C ILE A 276 3.25 2.97 1.34
N ALA A 277 4.20 2.94 2.27
CA ALA A 277 4.18 3.89 3.38
C ALA A 277 5.58 4.40 3.73
N GLY A 278 5.65 5.63 4.24
CA GLY A 278 6.89 6.27 4.68
C GLY A 278 6.69 7.74 5.02
N SER A 279 7.64 8.32 5.75
CA SER A 279 7.60 9.73 6.16
C SER A 279 7.71 10.67 4.95
N THR A 280 7.31 11.94 5.12
CA THR A 280 7.48 12.98 4.10
C THR A 280 8.96 13.11 3.70
N GLY A 281 9.23 13.21 2.40
CA GLY A 281 10.60 13.28 1.85
C GLY A 281 11.35 11.95 1.81
N SER A 282 10.72 10.83 2.20
CA SER A 282 11.36 9.50 2.16
C SER A 282 11.50 8.90 0.75
N GLY A 283 10.73 9.40 -0.24
CA GLY A 283 10.70 8.93 -1.62
C GLY A 283 9.39 8.27 -2.04
N LYS A 284 8.34 8.31 -1.21
CA LYS A 284 7.02 7.72 -1.48
C LYS A 284 6.41 8.23 -2.79
N SER A 285 6.29 9.54 -2.96
CA SER A 285 5.66 10.15 -4.14
C SER A 285 6.45 9.86 -5.42
N VAL A 286 7.78 9.91 -5.35
CA VAL A 286 8.64 9.51 -6.48
C VAL A 286 8.41 8.05 -6.87
N CYS A 287 8.22 7.15 -5.91
CA CYS A 287 7.89 5.75 -6.18
C CYS A 287 6.52 5.60 -6.86
N VAL A 288 5.50 6.32 -6.38
CA VAL A 288 4.16 6.32 -7.00
C VAL A 288 4.25 6.82 -8.44
N ASN A 289 4.94 7.93 -8.68
CA ASN A 289 5.18 8.46 -10.03
C ASN A 289 5.96 7.47 -10.90
N SER A 290 6.99 6.80 -10.37
CA SER A 290 7.74 5.77 -11.09
C SER A 290 6.87 4.56 -11.49
N ILE A 291 5.90 4.20 -10.65
CA ILE A 291 4.93 3.14 -10.96
C ILE A 291 4.02 3.60 -12.10
N ILE A 292 3.46 4.81 -12.03
CA ILE A 292 2.60 5.36 -13.09
C ILE A 292 3.39 5.46 -14.40
N MET A 293 4.60 6.02 -14.37
CA MET A 293 5.47 6.11 -15.55
C MET A 293 5.77 4.74 -16.15
N SER A 294 5.97 3.71 -15.32
CA SER A 294 6.19 2.34 -15.82
C SER A 294 4.98 1.81 -16.58
N LEU A 295 3.76 2.08 -16.10
CA LEU A 295 2.52 1.68 -16.75
C LEU A 295 2.32 2.44 -18.06
N LEU A 296 2.51 3.76 -18.06
CA LEU A 296 2.35 4.61 -19.25
C LEU A 296 3.40 4.31 -20.34
N PHE A 297 4.63 3.98 -19.94
CA PHE A 297 5.70 3.62 -20.86
C PHE A 297 5.47 2.29 -21.58
N ARG A 298 4.75 1.37 -20.93
CA ARG A 298 4.63 -0.03 -21.38
C ARG A 298 3.27 -0.39 -21.97
N SER A 299 2.21 0.30 -21.60
CA SER A 299 0.84 -0.13 -21.87
C SER A 299 0.02 0.95 -22.58
N SER A 300 -0.81 0.52 -23.51
CA SER A 300 -1.79 1.39 -24.15
C SER A 300 -3.02 1.60 -23.24
N PRO A 301 -3.86 2.63 -23.51
CA PRO A 301 -5.13 2.82 -22.81
C PRO A 301 -6.13 1.67 -22.96
N GLU A 302 -5.96 0.82 -24.00
CA GLU A 302 -6.74 -0.40 -24.20
C GLU A 302 -6.28 -1.57 -23.33
N ASP A 303 -5.02 -1.53 -22.88
CA ASP A 303 -4.45 -2.54 -22.01
C ASP A 303 -4.62 -2.21 -20.53
N VAL A 304 -4.40 -0.93 -20.18
CA VAL A 304 -4.39 -0.45 -18.79
C VAL A 304 -5.11 0.88 -18.68
N LYS A 305 -6.05 0.94 -17.76
CA LYS A 305 -6.71 2.16 -17.32
C LYS A 305 -6.32 2.50 -15.88
N LEU A 306 -6.37 3.79 -15.55
CA LEU A 306 -5.97 4.32 -14.26
C LEU A 306 -7.17 5.01 -13.58
N LEU A 307 -7.35 4.73 -12.28
CA LEU A 307 -8.18 5.50 -11.36
C LEU A 307 -7.26 6.13 -10.32
N LEU A 308 -7.08 7.45 -10.40
CA LEU A 308 -6.16 8.20 -9.54
C LEU A 308 -6.94 9.00 -8.49
N ILE A 309 -6.53 8.87 -7.22
CA ILE A 309 -7.13 9.54 -6.07
C ILE A 309 -6.03 10.31 -5.33
N ASP A 310 -6.12 11.65 -5.34
CA ASP A 310 -5.18 12.57 -4.71
C ASP A 310 -5.92 13.61 -3.86
N PRO A 311 -6.19 13.32 -2.58
CA PRO A 311 -6.92 14.25 -1.72
C PRO A 311 -6.13 15.52 -1.37
N LYS A 312 -4.83 15.58 -1.67
CA LYS A 312 -3.98 16.75 -1.43
C LYS A 312 -3.87 17.71 -2.61
N VAL A 313 -4.22 17.25 -3.82
CA VAL A 313 -4.11 18.00 -5.09
C VAL A 313 -2.67 18.48 -5.36
N VAL A 314 -1.69 17.64 -5.07
CA VAL A 314 -0.27 18.01 -5.18
C VAL A 314 0.48 17.10 -6.14
N GLU A 315 0.31 15.78 -6.02
CA GLU A 315 1.21 14.79 -6.64
C GLU A 315 0.68 14.25 -7.97
N LEU A 316 -0.66 14.09 -8.11
CA LEU A 316 -1.26 13.40 -9.25
C LEU A 316 -2.09 14.30 -10.18
N ALA A 317 -2.27 15.57 -9.85
CA ALA A 317 -3.11 16.49 -10.62
C ALA A 317 -2.60 16.69 -12.07
N GLU A 318 -1.30 16.60 -12.32
CA GLU A 318 -0.68 16.75 -13.64
C GLU A 318 -1.04 15.64 -14.64
N TYR A 319 -1.47 14.47 -14.12
CA TYR A 319 -1.93 13.35 -14.95
C TYR A 319 -3.31 13.58 -15.59
N ASN A 320 -4.06 14.60 -15.18
CA ASN A 320 -5.31 14.93 -15.85
C ASN A 320 -5.11 15.14 -17.34
N GLY A 321 -5.98 14.54 -18.14
CA GLY A 321 -5.93 14.67 -19.59
C GLY A 321 -5.20 13.54 -20.32
N ILE A 322 -4.65 12.53 -19.64
CA ILE A 322 -4.10 11.35 -20.31
C ILE A 322 -5.20 10.34 -20.67
N PRO A 323 -5.11 9.64 -21.82
CA PRO A 323 -6.14 8.70 -22.28
C PRO A 323 -6.30 7.45 -21.42
N HIS A 324 -5.37 7.18 -20.52
CA HIS A 324 -5.42 6.07 -19.57
C HIS A 324 -6.40 6.30 -18.42
N LEU A 325 -6.81 7.54 -18.15
CA LEU A 325 -7.71 7.81 -17.02
C LEU A 325 -9.13 7.33 -17.31
N LEU A 326 -9.74 6.67 -16.32
CA LEU A 326 -11.18 6.33 -16.32
C LEU A 326 -12.05 7.55 -16.02
N MET A 327 -11.58 8.43 -15.16
CA MET A 327 -12.23 9.68 -14.76
C MET A 327 -11.15 10.71 -14.39
N PRO A 328 -11.49 12.01 -14.30
CA PRO A 328 -10.55 13.01 -13.78
C PRO A 328 -9.98 12.59 -12.42
N VAL A 329 -8.75 13.02 -12.10
CA VAL A 329 -8.13 12.74 -10.81
C VAL A 329 -9.06 13.19 -9.68
N VAL A 330 -9.40 12.25 -8.78
CA VAL A 330 -10.38 12.47 -7.72
C VAL A 330 -9.71 13.11 -6.52
N THR A 331 -10.16 14.30 -6.14
CA THR A 331 -9.50 15.10 -5.08
C THR A 331 -10.33 15.22 -3.81
N GLU A 332 -11.66 15.10 -3.91
CA GLU A 332 -12.54 15.23 -2.75
C GLU A 332 -12.73 13.87 -2.04
N PRO A 333 -12.57 13.77 -0.70
CA PRO A 333 -12.67 12.51 0.02
C PRO A 333 -14.00 11.76 -0.18
N ARG A 334 -15.14 12.48 -0.25
CA ARG A 334 -16.44 11.85 -0.51
C ARG A 334 -16.56 11.30 -1.92
N LYS A 335 -16.07 12.03 -2.91
CA LYS A 335 -15.99 11.54 -4.29
C LYS A 335 -15.02 10.37 -4.41
N ALA A 336 -13.93 10.35 -3.59
CA ALA A 336 -13.00 9.22 -3.55
C ALA A 336 -13.68 7.95 -3.03
N ALA A 337 -14.50 8.03 -1.97
CA ALA A 337 -15.33 6.91 -1.54
C ALA A 337 -16.29 6.45 -2.65
N GLY A 338 -16.95 7.39 -3.34
CA GLY A 338 -17.78 7.12 -4.50
C GLY A 338 -17.04 6.44 -5.65
N ALA A 339 -15.83 6.90 -5.98
CA ALA A 339 -14.98 6.32 -7.01
C ALA A 339 -14.53 4.88 -6.67
N LEU A 340 -14.20 4.62 -5.40
CA LEU A 340 -13.92 3.25 -4.94
C LEU A 340 -15.18 2.38 -4.98
N GLY A 341 -16.35 2.93 -4.65
CA GLY A 341 -17.64 2.26 -4.78
C GLY A 341 -17.96 1.91 -6.24
N SER A 342 -17.73 2.83 -7.20
CA SER A 342 -17.90 2.55 -8.63
C SER A 342 -16.91 1.50 -9.14
N ALA A 343 -15.68 1.47 -8.62
CA ALA A 343 -14.72 0.42 -8.92
C ALA A 343 -15.17 -0.96 -8.41
N VAL A 344 -15.84 -1.02 -7.25
CA VAL A 344 -16.46 -2.26 -6.75
C VAL A 344 -17.59 -2.72 -7.68
N GLN A 345 -18.43 -1.81 -8.18
CA GLN A 345 -19.50 -2.16 -9.14
C GLN A 345 -18.94 -2.66 -10.46
N GLU A 346 -17.87 -2.02 -10.98
CA GLU A 346 -17.18 -2.48 -12.19
C GLU A 346 -16.58 -3.88 -12.00
N MET A 347 -15.99 -4.16 -10.84
CA MET A 347 -15.53 -5.50 -10.49
C MET A 347 -16.67 -6.52 -10.56
N GLU A 348 -17.84 -6.22 -10.00
CA GLU A 348 -19.01 -7.08 -10.01
C GLU A 348 -19.59 -7.25 -11.42
N ARG A 349 -19.58 -6.18 -12.25
CA ARG A 349 -19.95 -6.24 -13.67
C ARG A 349 -19.04 -7.21 -14.43
N ARG A 350 -17.73 -7.14 -14.22
CA ARG A 350 -16.76 -8.05 -14.84
C ARG A 350 -17.02 -9.50 -14.46
N TYR A 351 -17.31 -9.78 -13.20
CA TYR A 351 -17.66 -11.14 -12.76
C TYR A 351 -18.93 -11.67 -13.40
N ARG A 352 -19.96 -10.83 -13.62
CA ARG A 352 -21.16 -11.24 -14.37
C ARG A 352 -20.80 -11.62 -15.81
N LEU A 353 -20.02 -10.78 -16.50
CA LEU A 353 -19.56 -11.08 -17.86
C LEU A 353 -18.70 -12.36 -17.94
N PHE A 354 -17.88 -12.62 -16.93
CA PHE A 354 -17.11 -13.86 -16.86
C PHE A 354 -18.02 -15.08 -16.71
N ALA A 355 -19.05 -14.99 -15.88
CA ALA A 355 -20.03 -16.07 -15.71
C ALA A 355 -20.84 -16.33 -16.99
N GLU A 356 -21.32 -15.29 -17.67
CA GLU A 356 -22.05 -15.36 -18.94
C GLU A 356 -21.23 -16.03 -20.06
N ASN A 357 -19.92 -15.77 -20.07
CA ASN A 357 -19.00 -16.30 -21.08
C ASN A 357 -18.23 -17.56 -20.62
N ASN A 358 -18.56 -18.14 -19.46
CA ASN A 358 -17.92 -19.33 -18.90
C ASN A 358 -16.39 -19.22 -18.74
N VAL A 359 -15.88 -18.03 -18.43
CA VAL A 359 -14.46 -17.76 -18.15
C VAL A 359 -14.26 -17.43 -16.67
N ARG A 360 -13.01 -17.53 -16.18
CA ARG A 360 -12.70 -17.37 -14.74
C ARG A 360 -11.99 -16.07 -14.40
N ASP A 361 -11.34 -15.46 -15.38
CA ASP A 361 -10.49 -14.29 -15.17
C ASP A 361 -10.39 -13.43 -16.44
N ILE A 362 -9.86 -12.22 -16.27
CA ILE A 362 -9.67 -11.25 -17.35
C ILE A 362 -8.79 -11.78 -18.49
N LYS A 363 -7.76 -12.60 -18.20
CA LYS A 363 -6.89 -13.15 -19.24
C LYS A 363 -7.65 -14.10 -20.16
N SER A 364 -8.45 -14.98 -19.57
CA SER A 364 -9.31 -15.90 -20.30
C SER A 364 -10.39 -15.16 -21.09
N PHE A 365 -10.95 -14.09 -20.48
CA PHE A 365 -11.94 -13.24 -21.17
C PHE A 365 -11.31 -12.51 -22.37
N ASN A 366 -10.17 -11.85 -22.18
CA ASN A 366 -9.50 -11.11 -23.26
C ASN A 366 -8.98 -12.04 -24.38
N LYS A 367 -8.64 -13.28 -24.05
CA LYS A 367 -8.33 -14.29 -25.08
C LYS A 367 -9.59 -14.63 -25.89
N LEU A 368 -10.73 -14.80 -25.23
CA LEU A 368 -12.00 -15.05 -25.92
C LEU A 368 -12.43 -13.85 -26.77
N ALA A 369 -12.27 -12.62 -26.26
CA ALA A 369 -12.56 -11.39 -26.97
C ALA A 369 -11.71 -11.21 -28.24
N ALA A 370 -10.47 -11.70 -28.24
CA ALA A 370 -9.62 -11.71 -29.43
C ALA A 370 -10.12 -12.70 -30.52
N GLU A 371 -10.86 -13.74 -30.13
CA GLU A 371 -11.44 -14.73 -31.04
C GLU A 371 -12.88 -14.36 -31.48
N GLN A 372 -13.58 -13.49 -30.73
CA GLN A 372 -14.98 -13.10 -30.94
C GLN A 372 -15.10 -11.58 -31.09
N PRO A 373 -15.34 -11.05 -32.32
CA PRO A 373 -15.44 -9.60 -32.56
C PRO A 373 -16.59 -8.89 -31.82
N GLU A 374 -17.54 -9.63 -31.30
CA GLU A 374 -18.70 -9.15 -30.53
C GLU A 374 -18.32 -8.77 -29.08
N LEU A 375 -17.19 -9.28 -28.61
CA LEU A 375 -16.70 -9.02 -27.25
C LEU A 375 -15.57 -7.98 -27.28
N GLU A 376 -15.76 -6.91 -26.53
CA GLU A 376 -14.71 -5.92 -26.35
C GLU A 376 -13.67 -6.39 -25.34
N LYS A 377 -12.40 -6.13 -25.65
CA LYS A 377 -11.28 -6.38 -24.75
C LYS A 377 -11.43 -5.53 -23.48
N MET A 378 -11.27 -6.14 -22.31
CA MET A 378 -11.29 -5.43 -21.03
C MET A 378 -9.87 -4.95 -20.64
N PRO A 379 -9.66 -3.66 -20.38
CA PRO A 379 -8.41 -3.18 -19.82
C PRO A 379 -8.22 -3.64 -18.37
N TYR A 380 -6.96 -3.82 -17.96
CA TYR A 380 -6.63 -3.86 -16.53
C TYR A 380 -6.88 -2.49 -15.91
N ILE A 381 -7.21 -2.43 -14.63
CA ILE A 381 -7.42 -1.17 -13.91
C ILE A 381 -6.44 -1.09 -12.76
N ALA A 382 -5.59 -0.06 -12.75
CA ALA A 382 -4.76 0.28 -11.60
C ALA A 382 -5.40 1.44 -10.84
N ILE A 383 -5.77 1.19 -9.58
CA ILE A 383 -6.39 2.16 -8.68
C ILE A 383 -5.29 2.64 -7.74
N ILE A 384 -4.96 3.92 -7.78
CA ILE A 384 -3.84 4.51 -7.04
C ILE A 384 -4.38 5.58 -6.08
N ILE A 385 -4.09 5.41 -4.79
CA ILE A 385 -4.42 6.37 -3.72
C ILE A 385 -3.10 6.93 -3.20
N ASP A 386 -2.86 8.22 -3.39
CA ASP A 386 -1.62 8.87 -2.93
C ASP A 386 -1.55 9.03 -1.41
N GLU A 387 -2.66 9.41 -0.77
CA GLU A 387 -2.68 9.57 0.69
C GLU A 387 -3.96 8.99 1.31
N LEU A 388 -3.85 7.75 1.77
CA LEU A 388 -4.96 7.06 2.42
C LEU A 388 -5.39 7.76 3.72
N ALA A 389 -4.45 8.34 4.49
CA ALA A 389 -4.76 8.93 5.78
C ALA A 389 -5.81 10.04 5.69
N ASP A 390 -5.76 10.86 4.64
CA ASP A 390 -6.69 11.98 4.49
C ASP A 390 -8.12 11.48 4.14
N LEU A 391 -8.24 10.34 3.49
CA LEU A 391 -9.53 9.68 3.25
C LEU A 391 -10.08 9.04 4.53
N MET A 392 -9.23 8.32 5.27
CA MET A 392 -9.61 7.63 6.51
C MET A 392 -10.12 8.58 7.59
N MET A 393 -9.62 9.82 7.62
CA MET A 393 -10.07 10.85 8.57
C MET A 393 -11.47 11.39 8.27
N VAL A 394 -11.96 11.31 7.03
CA VAL A 394 -13.22 11.94 6.60
C VAL A 394 -14.30 10.89 6.32
N VAL A 395 -13.94 9.83 5.59
CA VAL A 395 -14.86 8.78 5.08
C VAL A 395 -14.31 7.37 5.33
N GLY A 396 -13.60 7.18 6.44
CA GLY A 396 -12.76 6.02 6.70
C GLY A 396 -13.46 4.68 6.52
N LYS A 397 -14.69 4.53 7.04
CA LYS A 397 -15.41 3.25 6.98
C LYS A 397 -15.74 2.81 5.55
N ASP A 398 -16.25 3.74 4.72
CA ASP A 398 -16.68 3.42 3.35
C ASP A 398 -15.47 3.14 2.45
N VAL A 399 -14.36 3.86 2.69
CA VAL A 399 -13.07 3.64 2.02
C VAL A 399 -12.47 2.30 2.43
N GLU A 400 -12.42 1.98 3.72
CA GLU A 400 -11.90 0.70 4.22
C GLU A 400 -12.69 -0.49 3.66
N ASP A 401 -14.03 -0.42 3.72
CA ASP A 401 -14.92 -1.48 3.18
C ASP A 401 -14.69 -1.69 1.68
N SER A 402 -14.58 -0.61 0.90
CA SER A 402 -14.33 -0.68 -0.54
C SER A 402 -12.94 -1.24 -0.86
N ILE A 403 -11.89 -0.77 -0.18
CA ILE A 403 -10.54 -1.30 -0.31
C ILE A 403 -10.50 -2.79 0.01
N CYS A 404 -11.13 -3.22 1.11
CA CYS A 404 -11.18 -4.64 1.49
C CYS A 404 -11.90 -5.49 0.44
N ARG A 405 -13.04 -5.04 -0.08
CA ARG A 405 -13.80 -5.77 -1.13
C ARG A 405 -12.99 -5.91 -2.41
N ILE A 406 -12.35 -4.85 -2.87
CA ILE A 406 -11.47 -4.87 -4.04
C ILE A 406 -10.29 -5.81 -3.78
N ALA A 407 -9.57 -5.64 -2.66
CA ALA A 407 -8.38 -6.44 -2.36
C ALA A 407 -8.66 -7.94 -2.25
N GLN A 408 -9.87 -8.34 -1.80
CA GLN A 408 -10.26 -9.74 -1.70
C GLN A 408 -10.61 -10.40 -3.02
N LYS A 409 -11.18 -9.65 -3.98
CA LYS A 409 -11.81 -10.23 -5.15
C LYS A 409 -11.28 -9.72 -6.49
N ALA A 410 -10.72 -8.52 -6.56
CA ALA A 410 -10.48 -7.84 -7.83
C ALA A 410 -9.33 -8.43 -8.68
N ARG A 411 -8.47 -9.29 -8.13
CA ARG A 411 -7.36 -9.90 -8.87
C ARG A 411 -7.80 -10.60 -10.16
N ALA A 412 -8.82 -11.45 -10.09
CA ALA A 412 -9.33 -12.16 -11.26
C ALA A 412 -10.04 -11.22 -12.25
N ALA A 413 -10.63 -10.13 -11.74
CA ALA A 413 -11.23 -9.09 -12.58
C ALA A 413 -10.20 -8.14 -13.22
N GLY A 414 -8.90 -8.32 -12.96
CA GLY A 414 -7.83 -7.48 -13.51
C GLY A 414 -7.79 -6.08 -12.92
N MET A 415 -8.17 -5.92 -11.65
CA MET A 415 -8.14 -4.64 -10.97
C MET A 415 -7.17 -4.70 -9.79
N HIS A 416 -6.33 -3.69 -9.66
CA HIS A 416 -5.19 -3.68 -8.76
C HIS A 416 -5.14 -2.39 -7.94
N LEU A 417 -4.94 -2.51 -6.63
CA LEU A 417 -4.83 -1.38 -5.70
C LEU A 417 -3.37 -1.06 -5.41
N ILE A 418 -3.03 0.21 -5.48
CA ILE A 418 -1.79 0.79 -4.96
C ILE A 418 -2.19 1.86 -3.95
N VAL A 419 -2.01 1.55 -2.68
CA VAL A 419 -2.45 2.41 -1.58
C VAL A 419 -1.23 3.00 -0.91
N ALA A 420 -1.09 4.32 -0.96
CA ALA A 420 0.03 5.01 -0.36
C ALA A 420 -0.39 5.89 0.83
N THR A 421 0.51 6.08 1.80
CA THR A 421 0.31 6.99 2.93
C THR A 421 1.62 7.51 3.52
N GLN A 422 1.61 8.74 3.99
CA GLN A 422 2.71 9.34 4.77
C GLN A 422 2.52 9.19 6.28
N ARG A 423 1.34 8.67 6.71
CA ARG A 423 1.01 8.47 8.14
C ARG A 423 0.85 6.98 8.44
N PRO A 424 1.95 6.28 8.76
CA PRO A 424 1.92 4.84 9.03
C PRO A 424 1.39 4.50 10.42
N SER A 425 0.22 5.04 10.79
CA SER A 425 -0.45 4.72 12.06
C SER A 425 -1.42 3.54 11.91
N VAL A 426 -1.77 2.90 13.02
CA VAL A 426 -2.71 1.76 13.04
C VAL A 426 -4.14 2.16 12.67
N ASP A 427 -4.50 3.44 12.84
CA ASP A 427 -5.81 3.98 12.47
C ASP A 427 -5.93 4.18 10.94
N VAL A 428 -4.80 4.29 10.24
CA VAL A 428 -4.73 4.41 8.78
C VAL A 428 -4.47 3.06 8.13
N ILE A 429 -3.44 2.35 8.58
CA ILE A 429 -3.07 1.01 8.13
C ILE A 429 -3.70 -0.01 9.09
N THR A 430 -5.00 -0.19 8.95
CA THR A 430 -5.76 -1.07 9.84
C THR A 430 -5.40 -2.54 9.67
N GLY A 431 -5.79 -3.36 10.63
CA GLY A 431 -5.62 -4.81 10.54
C GLY A 431 -6.33 -5.43 9.33
N LEU A 432 -7.49 -4.87 8.93
CA LEU A 432 -8.25 -5.33 7.76
C LEU A 432 -7.51 -5.02 6.46
N ILE A 433 -6.98 -3.81 6.31
CA ILE A 433 -6.18 -3.41 5.14
C ILE A 433 -4.94 -4.30 5.03
N LYS A 434 -4.20 -4.49 6.14
CA LYS A 434 -2.99 -5.35 6.15
C LYS A 434 -3.26 -6.81 5.80
N ALA A 435 -4.39 -7.36 6.25
CA ALA A 435 -4.77 -8.74 5.95
C ALA A 435 -5.06 -8.96 4.47
N ASN A 436 -5.55 -7.92 3.77
CA ASN A 436 -5.97 -8.01 2.38
C ASN A 436 -4.93 -7.48 1.39
N ILE A 437 -3.96 -6.65 1.84
CA ILE A 437 -2.85 -6.13 1.03
C ILE A 437 -1.52 -6.66 1.60
N PRO A 438 -1.09 -7.85 1.19
CA PRO A 438 0.09 -8.51 1.76
C PRO A 438 1.42 -7.99 1.21
N SER A 439 1.43 -7.41 0.00
CA SER A 439 2.66 -6.85 -0.57
C SER A 439 2.86 -5.42 -0.10
N ARG A 440 4.06 -5.10 0.37
CA ARG A 440 4.33 -3.84 1.05
C ARG A 440 5.66 -3.23 0.66
N ILE A 441 5.68 -1.92 0.56
CA ILE A 441 6.89 -1.10 0.47
C ILE A 441 6.91 -0.16 1.68
N ALA A 442 7.98 -0.21 2.45
CA ALA A 442 8.25 0.75 3.51
C ALA A 442 9.44 1.61 3.12
N PHE A 443 9.23 2.90 3.03
CA PHE A 443 10.29 3.91 3.01
C PHE A 443 10.73 4.26 4.42
N ALA A 444 11.71 5.16 4.54
CA ALA A 444 12.19 5.63 5.83
C ALA A 444 11.04 6.17 6.69
N VAL A 445 11.01 5.76 7.95
CA VAL A 445 10.07 6.18 8.98
C VAL A 445 10.81 6.65 10.23
N SER A 446 10.13 7.41 11.09
CA SER A 446 10.74 8.00 12.29
C SER A 446 10.90 7.03 13.45
N SER A 447 10.12 5.94 13.47
CA SER A 447 10.13 5.01 14.60
C SER A 447 10.03 3.54 14.18
N GLN A 448 10.52 2.65 15.06
CA GLN A 448 10.36 1.21 14.90
C GLN A 448 8.88 0.78 14.98
N VAL A 449 8.03 1.56 15.67
CA VAL A 449 6.59 1.31 15.75
C VAL A 449 5.96 1.48 14.38
N ASP A 450 6.31 2.53 13.66
CA ASP A 450 5.85 2.78 12.28
C ASP A 450 6.31 1.68 11.34
N SER A 451 7.58 1.26 11.45
CA SER A 451 8.10 0.12 10.68
C SER A 451 7.27 -1.15 10.90
N ARG A 452 6.95 -1.47 12.17
CA ARG A 452 6.11 -2.62 12.49
C ARG A 452 4.68 -2.45 12.00
N THR A 453 4.15 -1.24 11.99
CA THR A 453 2.81 -0.98 11.44
C THR A 453 2.76 -1.32 9.96
N ILE A 454 3.82 -1.01 9.19
CA ILE A 454 3.88 -1.28 7.76
C ILE A 454 4.26 -2.74 7.48
N LEU A 455 5.40 -3.21 8.00
CA LEU A 455 6.06 -4.47 7.60
C LEU A 455 5.82 -5.63 8.57
N ASP A 456 5.11 -5.43 9.67
CA ASP A 456 5.05 -6.35 10.82
C ASP A 456 6.45 -6.68 11.40
N GLY A 457 7.46 -5.86 11.07
CA GLY A 457 8.85 -6.02 11.47
C GLY A 457 9.59 -4.69 11.57
N ALA A 458 10.74 -4.70 12.22
CA ALA A 458 11.65 -3.55 12.32
C ALA A 458 12.51 -3.43 11.06
N GLY A 459 13.07 -2.24 10.82
CA GLY A 459 14.10 -2.01 9.80
C GLY A 459 13.87 -0.80 8.90
N ALA A 460 12.62 -0.32 8.75
CA ALA A 460 12.34 0.87 7.96
C ALA A 460 12.81 2.16 8.66
N GLU A 461 12.96 2.15 9.98
CA GLU A 461 13.55 3.22 10.78
C GLU A 461 15.06 3.39 10.55
N LYS A 462 15.71 2.39 9.93
CA LYS A 462 17.14 2.38 9.60
C LYS A 462 17.41 2.72 8.13
N LEU A 463 16.41 3.15 7.38
CA LEU A 463 16.53 3.56 6.00
C LEU A 463 17.02 5.00 5.87
N LEU A 464 17.72 5.27 4.77
CA LEU A 464 18.41 6.54 4.53
C LEU A 464 17.52 7.66 3.98
N GLY A 465 16.25 7.34 3.64
CA GLY A 465 15.39 8.26 2.88
C GLY A 465 15.77 8.36 1.40
N GLN A 466 15.21 9.34 0.68
CA GLN A 466 15.52 9.59 -0.73
C GLN A 466 15.39 8.35 -1.65
N GLY A 467 14.31 7.59 -1.46
CA GLY A 467 14.02 6.41 -2.27
C GLY A 467 14.59 5.09 -1.74
N ASP A 468 15.32 5.11 -0.62
CA ASP A 468 15.74 3.88 0.06
C ASP A 468 14.54 3.21 0.71
N MET A 469 14.24 1.98 0.33
CA MET A 469 13.02 1.27 0.74
C MET A 469 13.27 -0.20 1.08
N LEU A 470 12.34 -0.75 1.85
CA LEU A 470 12.19 -2.19 2.09
C LEU A 470 10.98 -2.70 1.34
N PHE A 471 11.18 -3.59 0.39
CA PHE A 471 10.14 -4.24 -0.40
C PHE A 471 9.86 -5.64 0.13
N MET A 472 8.61 -5.92 0.46
CA MET A 472 8.13 -7.22 0.92
C MET A 472 7.00 -7.70 0.00
N PRO A 473 7.32 -8.48 -1.05
CA PRO A 473 6.28 -9.10 -1.89
C PRO A 473 5.56 -10.22 -1.13
N VAL A 474 4.37 -10.56 -1.59
CA VAL A 474 3.58 -11.66 -1.03
C VAL A 474 4.40 -12.96 -0.96
N GLY A 475 4.39 -13.63 0.20
CA GLY A 475 5.09 -14.89 0.41
C GLY A 475 6.59 -14.76 0.71
N ALA A 476 7.17 -13.57 0.69
CA ALA A 476 8.55 -13.39 1.09
C ALA A 476 8.71 -13.46 2.61
N PRO A 477 9.69 -14.21 3.14
CA PRO A 477 9.90 -14.32 4.59
C PRO A 477 10.57 -13.08 5.19
N LYS A 478 11.25 -12.28 4.39
CA LYS A 478 11.94 -11.05 4.77
C LYS A 478 11.84 -10.01 3.67
N PRO A 479 11.81 -8.72 4.00
CA PRO A 479 11.86 -7.66 2.98
C PRO A 479 13.25 -7.56 2.35
N THR A 480 13.28 -7.20 1.07
CA THR A 480 14.48 -6.87 0.30
C THR A 480 14.70 -5.36 0.31
N ARG A 481 15.92 -4.90 0.56
CA ARG A 481 16.28 -3.49 0.47
C ARG A 481 16.53 -3.11 -0.98
N ILE A 482 15.89 -2.05 -1.43
CA ILE A 482 15.97 -1.54 -2.80
C ILE A 482 16.18 -0.03 -2.75
N GLN A 483 17.10 0.48 -3.55
CA GLN A 483 17.13 1.91 -3.87
C GLN A 483 16.13 2.14 -5.00
N GLY A 484 15.06 2.88 -4.69
CA GLY A 484 13.98 3.18 -5.63
C GLY A 484 14.46 3.99 -6.84
N THR A 485 13.73 3.83 -7.94
CA THR A 485 13.92 4.65 -9.13
C THR A 485 13.66 6.12 -8.84
N PHE A 486 14.43 6.97 -9.46
CA PHE A 486 14.23 8.41 -9.47
C PHE A 486 13.79 8.85 -10.88
N VAL A 487 12.73 9.62 -10.92
CA VAL A 487 12.22 10.32 -12.11
C VAL A 487 12.04 11.77 -11.74
N ARG A 488 12.44 12.70 -12.60
CA ARG A 488 12.33 14.14 -12.38
C ARG A 488 10.98 14.64 -12.85
N ASP A 489 10.51 15.74 -12.27
CA ASP A 489 9.23 16.34 -12.64
C ASP A 489 9.23 16.79 -14.11
N GLU A 490 10.38 17.26 -14.64
CA GLU A 490 10.53 17.62 -16.04
C GLU A 490 10.44 16.40 -16.99
N GLU A 491 10.88 15.21 -16.53
CA GLU A 491 10.74 13.97 -17.30
C GLU A 491 9.27 13.53 -17.34
N ILE A 492 8.58 13.62 -16.20
CA ILE A 492 7.15 13.32 -16.10
C ILE A 492 6.37 14.24 -17.04
N SER A 493 6.58 15.55 -16.94
CA SER A 493 5.91 16.54 -17.80
C SER A 493 6.13 16.28 -19.30
N ARG A 494 7.38 15.96 -19.73
CA ARG A 494 7.67 15.62 -21.15
C ARG A 494 6.91 14.38 -21.62
N VAL A 495 6.82 13.35 -20.78
CA VAL A 495 6.07 12.13 -21.10
C VAL A 495 4.58 12.41 -21.17
N LEU A 496 4.04 13.18 -20.22
CA LEU A 496 2.62 13.55 -20.22
C LEU A 496 2.23 14.40 -21.41
N ASP A 497 3.05 15.39 -21.79
CA ASP A 497 2.83 16.23 -22.95
C ASP A 497 2.83 15.39 -24.24
N PHE A 498 3.76 14.45 -24.36
CA PHE A 498 3.79 13.51 -25.49
C PHE A 498 2.51 12.68 -25.58
N ILE A 499 2.08 12.08 -24.47
CA ILE A 499 0.86 11.24 -24.42
C ILE A 499 -0.40 12.08 -24.72
N LYS A 500 -0.53 13.27 -24.11
CA LYS A 500 -1.66 14.18 -24.32
C LYS A 500 -1.75 14.71 -25.75
N SER A 501 -0.62 14.86 -26.42
CA SER A 501 -0.59 15.30 -27.83
C SER A 501 -0.92 14.16 -28.81
N SER A 502 -0.70 12.90 -28.42
CA SER A 502 -0.87 11.74 -29.31
C SER A 502 -2.27 11.10 -29.24
N ALA A 503 -3.05 11.35 -28.19
CA ALA A 503 -4.37 10.74 -28.03
C ALA A 503 -5.31 11.60 -27.18
N THR A 504 -6.62 11.57 -27.55
CA THR A 504 -7.67 12.26 -26.80
C THR A 504 -8.18 11.42 -25.62
N VAL A 505 -8.49 12.09 -24.53
CA VAL A 505 -9.08 11.45 -23.35
C VAL A 505 -10.53 11.04 -23.65
N GLN A 506 -10.87 9.82 -23.24
CA GLN A 506 -12.26 9.35 -23.18
C GLN A 506 -12.51 8.83 -21.77
N TYR A 507 -13.21 9.62 -20.97
CA TYR A 507 -13.62 9.23 -19.63
C TYR A 507 -14.79 8.26 -19.67
N ASP A 508 -14.89 7.39 -18.66
CA ASP A 508 -16.03 6.49 -18.47
C ASP A 508 -17.16 7.23 -17.76
N GLU A 509 -18.12 7.74 -18.57
CA GLU A 509 -19.25 8.51 -18.06
C GLU A 509 -20.12 7.69 -17.08
N ALA A 510 -20.25 6.38 -17.29
CA ALA A 510 -21.02 5.50 -16.40
C ALA A 510 -20.36 5.38 -15.02
N MET A 511 -19.03 5.29 -14.97
CA MET A 511 -18.29 5.29 -13.70
C MET A 511 -18.36 6.65 -12.99
N ILE A 512 -18.32 7.76 -13.74
CA ILE A 512 -18.47 9.11 -13.16
C ILE A 512 -19.86 9.28 -12.55
N GLU A 513 -20.91 8.91 -13.27
CA GLU A 513 -22.29 8.98 -12.76
C GLU A 513 -22.48 8.09 -11.52
N ALA A 514 -21.93 6.87 -11.52
CA ALA A 514 -21.96 5.99 -10.37
C ALA A 514 -21.22 6.60 -9.16
N MET A 515 -20.05 7.22 -9.38
CA MET A 515 -19.31 7.94 -8.35
C MET A 515 -20.13 9.05 -7.71
N GLU A 516 -20.79 9.88 -8.53
CA GLU A 516 -21.61 11.00 -8.05
C GLU A 516 -22.84 10.50 -7.25
N LYS A 517 -23.51 9.46 -7.72
CA LYS A 517 -24.64 8.84 -7.00
C LYS A 517 -24.21 8.33 -5.62
N HIS A 518 -23.08 7.66 -5.52
CA HIS A 518 -22.54 7.20 -4.23
C HIS A 518 -22.16 8.36 -3.31
N ALA A 519 -21.50 9.39 -3.83
CA ALA A 519 -21.13 10.57 -3.03
C ALA A 519 -22.35 11.31 -2.45
N ILE A 520 -23.48 11.33 -3.18
CA ILE A 520 -24.74 11.95 -2.73
C ILE A 520 -25.44 11.08 -1.67
N GLN A 521 -25.44 9.75 -1.81
CA GLN A 521 -26.07 8.83 -0.85
C GLN A 521 -25.37 8.85 0.51
N ASP A 522 -24.02 8.90 0.53
CA ASP A 522 -23.25 8.97 1.76
C ASP A 522 -23.38 10.34 2.45
N GLY A 523 -23.59 11.42 1.70
CA GLY A 523 -23.95 12.75 2.26
C GLY A 523 -25.26 12.73 3.07
N LYS A 524 -26.20 11.84 2.71
CA LYS A 524 -27.47 11.64 3.45
C LYS A 524 -27.33 10.71 4.66
N LYS A 525 -26.34 9.78 4.67
CA LYS A 525 -26.10 8.85 5.79
C LYS A 525 -25.29 9.44 6.95
N GLY A 526 -24.53 10.49 6.73
CA GLY A 526 -23.72 11.17 7.76
C GLY A 526 -24.54 11.94 8.82
N GLY A 527 -25.86 11.96 8.73
CA GLY A 527 -26.81 12.48 9.69
C GLY A 527 -27.70 11.40 10.30
N GLY A 528 -27.12 10.44 11.02
CA GLY A 528 -27.81 9.56 12.00
C GLY A 528 -28.95 8.69 11.52
N GLY A 529 -28.73 7.39 11.44
CA GLY A 529 -29.70 6.34 11.76
C GLY A 529 -30.58 5.80 10.63
N ALA A 530 -30.25 4.57 10.22
CA ALA A 530 -31.14 3.47 9.77
C ALA A 530 -32.30 3.75 8.77
N ASP A 531 -32.24 3.00 7.69
CA ASP A 531 -33.33 2.57 6.80
C ASP A 531 -34.24 3.65 6.19
N ALA A 532 -34.02 3.92 4.90
CA ALA A 532 -35.14 4.23 4.03
C ALA A 532 -34.80 3.92 2.55
N GLU A 533 -35.38 2.88 2.04
CA GLU A 533 -35.66 2.69 0.62
C GLU A 533 -36.39 3.95 0.10
N GLU A 534 -35.98 4.42 -1.09
CA GLU A 534 -36.72 5.46 -1.80
C GLU A 534 -38.01 4.83 -2.36
N ASP A 535 -39.10 5.13 -1.70
CA ASP A 535 -40.41 5.07 -2.34
C ASP A 535 -40.94 6.51 -2.44
N ALA A 536 -41.32 6.93 -3.65
CA ALA A 536 -41.87 8.24 -3.97
C ALA A 536 -43.32 8.37 -3.52
N GLY A 537 -43.64 7.88 -2.31
CA GLY A 537 -44.93 7.95 -1.65
C GLY A 537 -44.84 8.73 -0.32
N SER A 538 -45.89 9.45 0.05
CA SER A 538 -46.05 10.06 1.36
C SER A 538 -45.82 9.02 2.48
N ASP A 539 -45.12 9.42 3.57
CA ASP A 539 -44.82 8.52 4.71
C ASP A 539 -46.11 7.83 5.20
N PRO A 540 -46.15 6.49 5.37
CA PRO A 540 -47.35 5.78 5.83
C PRO A 540 -47.95 6.32 7.11
N MET A 541 -47.15 6.98 7.96
CA MET A 541 -47.59 7.62 9.20
C MET A 541 -48.05 9.07 8.99
N PHE A 542 -47.96 9.64 7.77
CA PHE A 542 -48.28 11.03 7.50
C PHE A 542 -49.72 11.38 7.88
N LYS A 543 -50.70 10.59 7.42
CA LYS A 543 -52.11 10.79 7.74
C LYS A 543 -52.36 10.81 9.25
N GLN A 544 -51.80 9.84 9.97
CA GLN A 544 -51.93 9.76 11.43
C GLN A 544 -51.22 10.93 12.14
N ALA A 545 -50.10 11.38 11.63
CA ALA A 545 -49.36 12.51 12.18
C ALA A 545 -50.13 13.82 11.99
N VAL A 546 -50.80 14.02 10.84
CA VAL A 546 -51.64 15.19 10.59
C VAL A 546 -52.86 15.20 11.53
N ASP A 547 -53.53 14.06 11.75
CA ASP A 547 -54.63 13.94 12.69
C ASP A 547 -54.21 14.36 14.13
N VAL A 548 -53.04 13.89 14.58
CA VAL A 548 -52.50 14.23 15.91
C VAL A 548 -52.18 15.73 16.03
N VAL A 549 -51.66 16.34 14.96
CA VAL A 549 -51.32 17.77 14.92
C VAL A 549 -52.60 18.65 14.94
N ILE A 550 -53.62 18.26 14.16
CA ILE A 550 -54.92 18.99 14.13
C ILE A 550 -55.61 18.86 15.47
N ASP A 551 -55.65 17.67 16.08
CA ASP A 551 -56.25 17.46 17.40
C ASP A 551 -55.54 18.22 18.53
N ALA A 552 -54.23 18.41 18.42
CA ALA A 552 -53.45 19.16 19.37
C ALA A 552 -53.49 20.69 19.16
N GLY A 553 -53.96 21.16 17.99
CA GLY A 553 -54.00 22.57 17.62
C GLY A 553 -52.61 23.23 17.46
N GLN A 554 -51.58 22.47 17.49
CA GLN A 554 -50.16 22.91 17.34
C GLN A 554 -49.27 21.79 16.80
N ALA A 555 -48.27 22.15 16.01
CA ALA A 555 -47.36 21.20 15.43
C ALA A 555 -45.94 21.35 16.01
N SER A 556 -45.38 20.25 16.49
CA SER A 556 -43.95 20.19 16.89
C SER A 556 -43.38 18.79 16.73
N THR A 557 -42.10 18.70 16.41
CA THR A 557 -41.37 17.42 16.29
C THR A 557 -41.49 16.60 17.58
N SER A 558 -41.42 17.24 18.74
CA SER A 558 -41.57 16.60 20.05
C SER A 558 -42.97 16.02 20.29
N LEU A 559 -44.01 16.63 19.72
CA LEU A 559 -45.38 16.12 19.79
C LEU A 559 -45.50 14.83 18.99
N LEU A 560 -45.00 14.82 17.75
CA LEU A 560 -45.01 13.66 16.87
C LEU A 560 -44.17 12.51 17.43
N GLN A 561 -43.00 12.81 17.99
CA GLN A 561 -42.18 11.79 18.66
C GLN A 561 -42.94 11.08 19.80
N ARG A 562 -43.61 11.84 20.63
CA ARG A 562 -44.34 11.28 21.79
C ARG A 562 -45.64 10.58 21.42
N ARG A 563 -46.40 11.11 20.49
CA ARG A 563 -47.73 10.60 20.14
C ARG A 563 -47.71 9.51 19.07
N CYS A 564 -46.83 9.67 18.07
CA CYS A 564 -46.71 8.72 16.96
C CYS A 564 -45.52 7.74 17.13
N LYS A 565 -44.74 7.86 18.25
CA LYS A 565 -43.55 7.03 18.53
C LYS A 565 -42.50 7.07 17.40
N LEU A 566 -42.33 8.21 16.75
CA LEU A 566 -41.41 8.41 15.62
C LEU A 566 -40.04 8.87 16.12
N GLY A 567 -38.97 8.46 15.41
CA GLY A 567 -37.65 9.03 15.62
C GLY A 567 -37.58 10.49 15.15
N TYR A 568 -36.63 11.27 15.69
CA TYR A 568 -36.53 12.72 15.44
C TYR A 568 -36.49 13.07 13.94
N ALA A 569 -35.62 12.36 13.16
CA ALA A 569 -35.44 12.62 11.73
C ALA A 569 -36.71 12.33 10.90
N ARG A 570 -37.48 11.29 11.27
CA ARG A 570 -38.74 10.95 10.61
C ARG A 570 -39.84 11.93 10.95
N ALA A 571 -39.91 12.34 12.21
CA ALA A 571 -40.87 13.37 12.67
C ALA A 571 -40.57 14.73 12.01
N ALA A 572 -39.29 15.09 11.81
CA ALA A 572 -38.92 16.33 11.12
C ALA A 572 -39.34 16.29 9.64
N ARG A 573 -39.11 15.17 8.92
CA ARG A 573 -39.54 15.01 7.51
C ARG A 573 -41.06 15.13 7.37
N ILE A 574 -41.82 14.52 8.26
CA ILE A 574 -43.27 14.62 8.25
C ILE A 574 -43.72 16.07 8.51
N MET A 575 -43.06 16.80 9.41
CA MET A 575 -43.32 18.23 9.64
C MET A 575 -43.03 19.09 8.39
N ASP A 576 -41.96 18.81 7.68
CA ASP A 576 -41.59 19.52 6.44
C ASP A 576 -42.59 19.21 5.31
N GLU A 577 -43.07 17.96 5.20
CA GLU A 577 -44.12 17.55 4.26
C GLU A 577 -45.47 18.24 4.60
N MET A 578 -45.80 18.38 5.88
CA MET A 578 -47.00 19.14 6.31
C MET A 578 -46.89 20.63 5.95
N GLU A 579 -45.70 21.23 6.06
CA GLU A 579 -45.47 22.62 5.65
C GLU A 579 -45.61 22.79 4.14
N GLN A 580 -45.02 21.89 3.33
CA GLN A 580 -45.12 21.88 1.86
C GLN A 580 -46.58 21.77 1.39
N LYS A 581 -47.37 20.95 2.08
CA LYS A 581 -48.82 20.81 1.81
C LYS A 581 -49.67 21.89 2.46
N SER A 582 -49.07 22.94 3.03
CA SER A 582 -49.75 24.07 3.70
C SER A 582 -50.69 23.65 4.83
N ILE A 583 -50.44 22.54 5.50
CA ILE A 583 -51.17 22.04 6.65
C ILE A 583 -50.78 22.79 7.92
N ILE A 584 -49.48 23.13 8.02
CA ILE A 584 -48.89 23.87 9.14
C ILE A 584 -48.13 25.09 8.65
N GLY A 585 -47.95 26.07 9.52
CA GLY A 585 -47.17 27.27 9.25
C GLY A 585 -45.65 27.05 9.22
N PRO A 586 -44.89 28.06 8.74
CA PRO A 586 -43.44 27.97 8.59
C PRO A 586 -42.76 27.85 9.97
N TYR A 587 -41.47 27.45 9.90
CA TYR A 587 -40.65 27.29 11.11
C TYR A 587 -40.37 28.64 11.80
N GLU A 588 -40.80 28.81 13.03
CA GLU A 588 -40.62 30.02 13.86
C GLU A 588 -39.66 29.78 15.05
N GLY A 589 -38.64 28.96 14.87
CA GLY A 589 -37.68 28.68 15.92
C GLY A 589 -38.16 27.65 16.97
N ALA A 590 -37.97 27.92 18.25
CA ALA A 590 -38.32 27.00 19.34
C ALA A 590 -39.82 26.89 19.65
N LYS A 591 -40.67 27.68 19.01
CA LYS A 591 -42.11 27.65 19.23
C LYS A 591 -42.81 26.58 18.39
N PRO A 592 -43.89 25.94 18.91
CA PRO A 592 -44.72 25.06 18.08
C PRO A 592 -45.31 25.82 16.90
N ARG A 593 -45.34 25.21 15.71
CA ARG A 593 -45.90 25.79 14.49
C ARG A 593 -47.43 25.83 14.56
N ALA A 594 -48.03 26.85 13.98
CA ALA A 594 -49.50 26.99 13.92
C ALA A 594 -50.08 25.97 12.92
N VAL A 595 -51.25 25.41 13.23
CA VAL A 595 -52.04 24.59 12.31
C VAL A 595 -52.89 25.48 11.44
N LEU A 596 -52.77 25.37 10.12
CA LEU A 596 -53.41 26.26 9.14
C LEU A 596 -54.77 25.75 8.65
N ILE A 597 -55.02 24.43 8.78
CA ILE A 597 -56.24 23.80 8.29
C ILE A 597 -57.11 23.25 9.42
N SER A 598 -58.41 23.25 9.21
CA SER A 598 -59.36 22.63 10.12
C SER A 598 -59.52 21.13 9.85
N ARG A 599 -60.09 20.40 10.82
CA ARG A 599 -60.36 18.95 10.65
C ARG A 599 -61.29 18.67 9.46
N GLN A 600 -62.23 19.57 9.18
CA GLN A 600 -63.14 19.44 8.06
C GLN A 600 -62.43 19.60 6.71
N GLN A 601 -61.53 20.57 6.58
CA GLN A 601 -60.69 20.76 5.40
C GLN A 601 -59.76 19.58 5.18
N TRP A 602 -59.20 18.99 6.24
CA TRP A 602 -58.36 17.80 6.14
C TRP A 602 -59.13 16.59 5.59
N LEU A 603 -60.37 16.36 6.06
CA LEU A 603 -61.23 15.28 5.54
C LEU A 603 -61.60 15.51 4.06
N GLU A 604 -61.89 16.76 3.67
CA GLU A 604 -62.12 17.10 2.26
C GLU A 604 -60.91 16.87 1.38
N MET A 605 -59.71 17.16 1.86
CA MET A 605 -58.43 16.85 1.15
C MET A 605 -58.21 15.36 0.99
N GLN A 606 -58.55 14.54 1.97
CA GLN A 606 -58.45 13.08 1.87
C GLN A 606 -59.44 12.48 0.89
N MET A 607 -60.66 13.07 0.77
CA MET A 607 -61.71 12.60 -0.17
C MET A 607 -61.43 13.00 -1.62
N ASN A 608 -60.61 14.01 -1.87
CA ASN A 608 -60.27 14.52 -3.19
C ASN A 608 -58.96 13.97 -3.75
N GLN A 609 -58.25 13.06 -3.03
CA GLN A 609 -57.12 12.31 -3.61
C GLN A 609 -57.64 11.11 -4.39
N PRO A 610 -57.35 10.94 -5.69
CA PRO A 610 -57.68 9.73 -6.40
C PRO A 610 -56.95 8.55 -5.77
N GLU A 611 -57.68 7.46 -5.51
CA GLU A 611 -57.08 6.17 -5.12
C GLU A 611 -56.17 5.71 -6.26
N GLU A 612 -54.82 5.69 -6.03
CA GLU A 612 -53.89 4.91 -6.83
C GLU A 612 -53.71 3.51 -6.22
#